data_b90184873f4c80edcfdb65d407007bc6
#
_entry.id   b90184873f4c80edcfdb65d407007bc6
#
_cell.length_a   1.000
_cell.length_b   1.000
_cell.length_c   1.000
_cell.angle_alpha   90.00
_cell.angle_beta   90.00
_cell.angle_gamma   90.00
#
_symmetry.space_group_name_H-M   'P 1'
#
loop_
_entity.id
_entity.type
_entity.pdbx_description
1 polymer ?
#
loop_
_entity_poly.entity_id
_entity_poly.type
_entity_poly.pdbx_seq_one_letter_code
_entity_poly.pdbx_strand_id
1 'polypeptide(L)'
;MNIVITGNSAGIGKMLTDRLVSNGHVVYGLSRSSEYKCDVTNYEQVEDWARYFLDADINIHALITCAGTQGEVGKTSKTDAEAWAETISVNLNGTYNAIRAFYPIMDKSHRAKIVCLAGGGSANGRPYFSAYAAAKTAVVRLVESMSLEEQNLDINAVAPGAIKTNIIDGALKAGPSVIGEDEYNKALKQSTQGDDPSRMLNLIEWLLSEKSDGISGRFISAIWDDWEKLDKATMPDEIYKLRRNVL
;
A
#
# COMPACT_ATOMS: atom_id res chain seq x y z
N MET A 1 -3.83 16.92 10.03
CA MET A 1 -4.13 15.52 10.42
C MET A 1 -2.91 14.88 11.05
N ASN A 2 -3.10 13.96 11.99
CA ASN A 2 -2.07 13.03 12.44
C ASN A 2 -2.16 11.76 11.60
N ILE A 3 -1.09 11.41 10.92
CA ILE A 3 -1.07 10.32 9.92
C ILE A 3 0.03 9.34 10.28
N VAL A 4 -0.31 8.05 10.39
CA VAL A 4 0.68 6.99 10.54
C VAL A 4 1.06 6.44 9.17
N ILE A 5 2.36 6.31 8.89
CA ILE A 5 2.88 5.72 7.64
C ILE A 5 3.84 4.58 7.97
N THR A 6 3.52 3.35 7.55
CA THR A 6 4.48 2.26 7.64
C THR A 6 5.44 2.28 6.45
N GLY A 7 6.71 1.95 6.66
CA GLY A 7 7.72 1.94 5.58
C GLY A 7 8.13 3.34 5.11
N ASN A 8 8.11 4.34 5.98
CA ASN A 8 8.39 5.74 5.68
C ASN A 8 9.86 6.08 5.40
N SER A 9 10.79 5.17 5.62
CA SER A 9 12.24 5.46 5.57
C SER A 9 12.81 5.53 4.14
N ALA A 10 12.10 5.02 3.15
CA ALA A 10 12.56 4.99 1.76
C ALA A 10 11.39 4.99 0.77
N GLY A 11 11.71 5.13 -0.52
CA GLY A 11 10.76 4.95 -1.62
C GLY A 11 9.49 5.80 -1.49
N ILE A 12 8.34 5.18 -1.77
CA ILE A 12 7.03 5.84 -1.76
C ILE A 12 6.69 6.37 -0.36
N GLY A 13 6.96 5.59 0.70
CA GLY A 13 6.66 6.02 2.07
C GLY A 13 7.41 7.29 2.46
N LYS A 14 8.68 7.43 2.03
CA LYS A 14 9.44 8.67 2.25
C LYS A 14 8.87 9.83 1.44
N MET A 15 8.55 9.63 0.16
CA MET A 15 7.96 10.68 -0.68
C MET A 15 6.65 11.19 -0.08
N LEU A 16 5.80 10.28 0.42
CA LEU A 16 4.55 10.64 1.10
C LEU A 16 4.80 11.39 2.41
N THR A 17 5.77 10.95 3.21
CA THR A 17 6.14 11.65 4.45
C THR A 17 6.55 13.08 4.16
N ASP A 18 7.48 13.28 3.22
CA ASP A 18 7.99 14.59 2.85
C ASP A 18 6.84 15.50 2.33
N ARG A 19 5.97 14.97 1.47
CA ARG A 19 4.83 15.68 0.89
C ARG A 19 3.79 16.08 1.94
N LEU A 20 3.39 15.15 2.80
CA LEU A 20 2.35 15.39 3.80
C LEU A 20 2.84 16.34 4.90
N VAL A 21 4.10 16.23 5.33
CA VAL A 21 4.70 17.19 6.26
C VAL A 21 4.76 18.59 5.64
N SER A 22 5.15 18.72 4.36
CA SER A 22 5.17 20.02 3.67
C SER A 22 3.79 20.67 3.55
N ASN A 23 2.71 19.86 3.57
CA ASN A 23 1.32 20.31 3.55
C ASN A 23 0.72 20.51 4.95
N GLY A 24 1.55 20.52 6.01
CA GLY A 24 1.14 20.85 7.38
C GLY A 24 0.52 19.69 8.16
N HIS A 25 0.66 18.44 7.70
CA HIS A 25 0.26 17.26 8.46
C HIS A 25 1.36 16.82 9.44
N VAL A 26 0.98 16.21 10.54
CA VAL A 26 1.91 15.51 11.44
C VAL A 26 2.00 14.05 10.99
N VAL A 27 3.21 13.59 10.69
CA VAL A 27 3.44 12.22 10.20
C VAL A 27 4.27 11.42 11.21
N TYR A 28 3.72 10.29 11.63
CA TYR A 28 4.38 9.29 12.46
C TYR A 28 4.82 8.13 11.58
N GLY A 29 6.11 8.07 11.30
CA GLY A 29 6.66 7.10 10.36
C GLY A 29 7.20 5.87 11.06
N LEU A 30 6.59 4.70 10.84
CA LEU A 30 7.01 3.42 11.39
C LEU A 30 7.86 2.64 10.38
N SER A 31 9.10 2.37 10.71
CA SER A 31 9.97 1.49 9.92
C SER A 31 11.11 0.94 10.78
N ARG A 32 11.85 -0.03 10.26
CA ARG A 32 13.01 -0.60 10.94
C ARG A 32 14.15 0.39 11.18
N SER A 33 14.16 1.53 10.48
CA SER A 33 15.22 2.56 10.54
C SER A 33 14.71 3.97 10.84
N SER A 34 13.43 4.16 11.15
CA SER A 34 12.87 5.45 11.58
C SER A 34 12.99 5.63 13.10
N GLU A 35 12.61 6.81 13.59
CA GLU A 35 12.50 7.12 15.02
C GLU A 35 11.56 6.13 15.73
N TYR A 36 10.40 5.87 15.14
CA TYR A 36 9.45 4.85 15.60
C TYR A 36 9.83 3.50 14.98
N LYS A 37 10.87 2.85 15.55
CA LYS A 37 11.36 1.57 15.04
C LYS A 37 10.30 0.49 15.13
N CYS A 38 9.97 -0.12 13.99
CA CYS A 38 8.94 -1.13 13.91
C CYS A 38 9.19 -2.09 12.74
N ASP A 39 9.17 -3.38 13.02
CA ASP A 39 9.01 -4.42 12.01
C ASP A 39 7.51 -4.75 11.90
N VAL A 40 6.91 -4.43 10.76
CA VAL A 40 5.47 -4.65 10.53
C VAL A 40 5.07 -6.12 10.56
N THR A 41 6.01 -7.04 10.41
CA THR A 41 5.75 -8.49 10.52
C THR A 41 5.58 -8.93 11.97
N ASN A 42 6.09 -8.16 12.92
CA ASN A 42 5.92 -8.39 14.34
C ASN A 42 4.72 -7.60 14.87
N TYR A 43 3.58 -8.28 15.09
CA TYR A 43 2.34 -7.64 15.54
C TYR A 43 2.51 -6.91 16.89
N GLU A 44 3.26 -7.47 17.82
CA GLU A 44 3.48 -6.88 19.15
C GLU A 44 4.16 -5.50 19.05
N GLN A 45 5.20 -5.36 18.19
CA GLN A 45 5.83 -4.07 17.96
C GLN A 45 4.86 -3.04 17.36
N VAL A 46 3.98 -3.46 16.46
CA VAL A 46 2.99 -2.57 15.83
C VAL A 46 1.93 -2.16 16.86
N GLU A 47 1.47 -3.09 17.69
CA GLU A 47 0.49 -2.84 18.75
C GLU A 47 1.05 -1.95 19.85
N ASP A 48 2.33 -2.10 20.22
CA ASP A 48 3.00 -1.25 21.22
C ASP A 48 3.02 0.22 20.76
N TRP A 49 3.27 0.50 19.48
CA TRP A 49 3.17 1.85 18.96
C TRP A 49 1.73 2.38 18.95
N ALA A 50 0.75 1.55 18.58
CA ALA A 50 -0.65 1.95 18.65
C ALA A 50 -1.05 2.31 20.10
N ARG A 51 -0.65 1.50 21.07
CA ARG A 51 -0.88 1.75 22.50
C ARG A 51 -0.18 3.02 22.97
N TYR A 52 1.08 3.24 22.55
CA TYR A 52 1.80 4.47 22.88
C TYR A 52 1.05 5.73 22.40
N PHE A 53 0.52 5.72 21.18
CA PHE A 53 -0.23 6.87 20.66
C PHE A 53 -1.55 7.07 21.41
N LEU A 54 -2.23 5.99 21.78
CA LEU A 54 -3.45 6.06 22.58
C LEU A 54 -3.15 6.65 23.99
N ASP A 55 -2.12 6.16 24.67
CA ASP A 55 -1.74 6.60 26.02
C ASP A 55 -1.24 8.06 26.02
N ALA A 56 -0.66 8.52 24.93
CA ALA A 56 -0.23 9.90 24.72
C ALA A 56 -1.35 10.85 24.27
N ASP A 57 -2.60 10.38 24.17
CA ASP A 57 -3.78 11.12 23.68
C ASP A 57 -3.58 11.71 22.28
N ILE A 58 -2.87 10.97 21.42
CA ILE A 58 -2.61 11.36 20.02
C ILE A 58 -3.72 10.78 19.14
N ASN A 59 -4.64 11.62 18.71
CA ASN A 59 -5.70 11.25 17.80
C ASN A 59 -5.15 10.93 16.41
N ILE A 60 -5.22 9.68 15.96
CA ILE A 60 -4.80 9.25 14.61
C ILE A 60 -5.99 9.37 13.65
N HIS A 61 -5.81 10.14 12.58
CA HIS A 61 -6.84 10.41 11.57
C HIS A 61 -6.71 9.52 10.34
N ALA A 62 -5.48 9.11 10.01
CA ALA A 62 -5.23 8.30 8.82
C ALA A 62 -4.08 7.31 9.02
N LEU A 63 -4.16 6.18 8.30
CA LEU A 63 -3.12 5.17 8.20
C LEU A 63 -2.76 4.93 6.72
N ILE A 64 -1.47 4.95 6.41
CA ILE A 64 -0.97 4.60 5.08
C ILE A 64 0.00 3.42 5.20
N THR A 65 -0.34 2.27 4.60
CA THR A 65 0.52 1.10 4.65
C THR A 65 1.42 1.03 3.41
N CYS A 66 2.67 1.53 3.56
CA CYS A 66 3.69 1.54 2.51
C CYS A 66 4.80 0.51 2.71
N ALA A 67 4.92 -0.09 3.89
CA ALA A 67 5.92 -1.12 4.12
C ALA A 67 5.72 -2.27 3.12
N GLY A 68 6.80 -2.65 2.44
CA GLY A 68 6.73 -3.70 1.43
C GLY A 68 8.09 -4.01 0.83
N THR A 69 8.19 -5.19 0.25
CA THR A 69 9.37 -5.68 -0.48
C THR A 69 8.92 -6.40 -1.74
N GLN A 70 9.73 -6.38 -2.80
CA GLN A 70 9.50 -7.24 -3.95
C GLN A 70 9.76 -8.71 -3.61
N GLY A 71 10.67 -8.93 -2.66
CA GLY A 71 10.98 -10.23 -2.11
C GLY A 71 11.59 -11.19 -3.13
N GLU A 72 11.23 -12.47 -3.00
CA GLU A 72 11.72 -13.55 -3.83
C GLU A 72 11.30 -13.40 -5.29
N VAL A 73 12.26 -13.54 -6.19
CA VAL A 73 12.12 -13.35 -7.63
C VAL A 73 12.58 -14.59 -8.38
N GLY A 74 11.69 -15.15 -9.22
CA GLY A 74 12.01 -16.32 -10.03
C GLY A 74 10.79 -17.16 -10.41
N LYS A 75 11.01 -18.24 -11.16
CA LYS A 75 9.94 -19.19 -11.47
C LYS A 75 9.36 -19.76 -10.19
N THR A 76 8.05 -19.67 -10.00
CA THR A 76 7.34 -20.09 -8.78
C THR A 76 7.72 -21.52 -8.31
N SER A 77 7.95 -22.43 -9.25
CA SER A 77 8.36 -23.80 -8.95
C SER A 77 9.81 -23.95 -8.47
N LYS A 78 10.59 -22.86 -8.44
CA LYS A 78 12.02 -22.84 -8.10
C LYS A 78 12.38 -21.79 -7.05
N THR A 79 11.41 -20.98 -6.59
CA THR A 79 11.63 -20.00 -5.53
C THR A 79 11.89 -20.71 -4.20
N ASP A 80 12.67 -20.09 -3.34
CA ASP A 80 12.86 -20.54 -1.96
C ASP A 80 11.55 -20.34 -1.18
N ALA A 81 11.11 -21.37 -0.48
CA ALA A 81 9.81 -21.37 0.20
C ALA A 81 9.77 -20.40 1.40
N GLU A 82 10.89 -20.25 2.13
CA GLU A 82 10.99 -19.36 3.29
C GLU A 82 11.00 -17.90 2.82
N ALA A 83 11.80 -17.56 1.81
CA ALA A 83 11.84 -16.22 1.23
C ALA A 83 10.50 -15.84 0.57
N TRP A 84 9.80 -16.83 -0.03
CA TRP A 84 8.44 -16.64 -0.55
C TRP A 84 7.46 -16.29 0.59
N ALA A 85 7.49 -17.05 1.69
CA ALA A 85 6.65 -16.81 2.87
C ALA A 85 6.99 -15.48 3.55
N GLU A 86 8.26 -15.09 3.64
CA GLU A 86 8.69 -13.79 4.14
C GLU A 86 8.11 -12.64 3.30
N THR A 87 8.09 -12.79 1.98
CA THR A 87 7.50 -11.80 1.08
C THR A 87 6.02 -11.61 1.36
N ILE A 88 5.26 -12.68 1.60
CA ILE A 88 3.85 -12.61 2.04
C ILE A 88 3.75 -11.92 3.40
N SER A 89 4.61 -12.30 4.34
CA SER A 89 4.59 -11.76 5.70
C SER A 89 4.77 -10.25 5.70
N VAL A 90 5.73 -9.72 4.97
CA VAL A 90 5.95 -8.26 4.90
C VAL A 90 4.80 -7.54 4.22
N ASN A 91 4.37 -8.00 3.02
CA ASN A 91 3.42 -7.25 2.18
C ASN A 91 1.97 -7.41 2.59
N LEU A 92 1.56 -8.58 3.09
CA LEU A 92 0.18 -8.87 3.50
C LEU A 92 0.00 -8.80 5.01
N ASN A 93 0.75 -9.63 5.77
CA ASN A 93 0.56 -9.66 7.22
C ASN A 93 0.97 -8.33 7.85
N GLY A 94 2.06 -7.68 7.36
CA GLY A 94 2.46 -6.35 7.82
C GLY A 94 1.38 -5.28 7.58
N THR A 95 0.69 -5.33 6.42
CA THR A 95 -0.46 -4.46 6.14
C THR A 95 -1.62 -4.75 7.11
N TYR A 96 -1.98 -6.03 7.29
CA TYR A 96 -3.01 -6.45 8.23
C TYR A 96 -2.68 -6.04 9.67
N ASN A 97 -1.46 -6.29 10.13
CA ASN A 97 -1.00 -5.93 11.47
C ASN A 97 -1.17 -4.42 11.75
N ALA A 98 -0.76 -3.58 10.79
CA ALA A 98 -0.94 -2.14 10.92
C ALA A 98 -2.41 -1.74 11.00
N ILE A 99 -3.27 -2.27 10.14
CA ILE A 99 -4.71 -2.01 10.17
C ILE A 99 -5.30 -2.48 11.51
N ARG A 100 -4.99 -3.72 11.93
CA ARG A 100 -5.53 -4.34 13.16
C ARG A 100 -5.16 -3.57 14.42
N ALA A 101 -3.94 -3.01 14.48
CA ALA A 101 -3.48 -2.26 15.63
C ALA A 101 -4.00 -0.82 15.65
N PHE A 102 -3.97 -0.14 14.50
CA PHE A 102 -4.28 1.30 14.46
C PHE A 102 -5.75 1.62 14.29
N TYR A 103 -6.53 0.85 13.52
CA TYR A 103 -7.93 1.16 13.27
C TYR A 103 -8.77 1.33 14.55
N PRO A 104 -8.62 0.50 15.62
CA PRO A 104 -9.38 0.66 16.86
C PRO A 104 -9.17 2.00 17.57
N ILE A 105 -7.98 2.61 17.42
CA ILE A 105 -7.59 3.86 18.08
C ILE A 105 -7.72 5.10 17.18
N MET A 106 -8.13 4.93 15.91
CA MET A 106 -8.32 6.06 15.01
C MET A 106 -9.50 6.93 15.45
N ASP A 107 -9.37 8.23 15.22
CA ASP A 107 -10.46 9.18 15.44
C ASP A 107 -11.63 8.85 14.49
N LYS A 108 -12.79 8.55 15.08
CA LYS A 108 -14.03 8.22 14.37
C LYS A 108 -15.08 9.35 14.45
N SER A 109 -14.72 10.52 14.96
CA SER A 109 -15.57 11.71 14.91
C SER A 109 -15.83 12.17 13.46
N HIS A 110 -14.86 11.84 12.59
CA HIS A 110 -14.95 11.90 11.12
C HIS A 110 -14.76 10.50 10.55
N ARG A 111 -14.81 10.37 9.22
CA ARG A 111 -14.48 9.09 8.59
C ARG A 111 -12.99 8.80 8.71
N ALA A 112 -12.64 7.68 9.31
CA ALA A 112 -11.25 7.21 9.35
C ALA A 112 -10.75 6.91 7.92
N LYS A 113 -9.51 7.26 7.61
CA LYS A 113 -8.93 7.08 6.27
C LYS A 113 -7.79 6.07 6.30
N ILE A 114 -7.91 4.98 5.53
CA ILE A 114 -6.83 4.00 5.37
C ILE A 114 -6.49 3.85 3.89
N VAL A 115 -5.21 4.03 3.56
CA VAL A 115 -4.69 3.81 2.21
C VAL A 115 -3.66 2.69 2.22
N CYS A 116 -3.94 1.61 1.49
CA CYS A 116 -3.05 0.47 1.38
C CYS A 116 -2.32 0.48 0.03
N LEU A 117 -0.97 0.48 0.03
CA LEU A 117 -0.21 0.35 -1.21
C LEU A 117 -0.33 -1.09 -1.76
N ALA A 118 -1.00 -1.20 -2.89
CA ALA A 118 -1.03 -2.37 -3.77
C ALA A 118 0.09 -2.26 -4.84
N GLY A 119 -0.11 -2.75 -6.04
CA GLY A 119 0.90 -2.60 -7.08
C GLY A 119 0.75 -3.54 -8.27
N GLY A 120 1.78 -3.62 -9.07
CA GLY A 120 1.82 -4.49 -10.22
C GLY A 120 1.63 -5.96 -9.84
N GLY A 121 0.70 -6.64 -10.51
CA GLY A 121 0.30 -8.01 -10.20
C GLY A 121 -0.95 -8.13 -9.33
N SER A 122 -1.52 -7.02 -8.81
CA SER A 122 -2.74 -7.07 -8.01
C SER A 122 -3.99 -7.38 -8.83
N ALA A 123 -4.05 -6.91 -10.08
CA ALA A 123 -5.17 -7.17 -10.99
C ALA A 123 -4.90 -8.28 -12.00
N ASN A 124 -3.64 -8.47 -12.36
CA ASN A 124 -3.22 -9.42 -13.39
C ASN A 124 -2.05 -10.27 -12.89
N GLY A 125 -1.89 -11.48 -13.42
CA GLY A 125 -0.75 -12.32 -13.13
C GLY A 125 0.56 -11.63 -13.50
N ARG A 126 1.57 -11.74 -12.64
CA ARG A 126 2.92 -11.22 -12.89
C ARG A 126 3.92 -12.37 -12.83
N PRO A 127 4.44 -12.82 -13.98
CA PRO A 127 5.44 -13.90 -13.99
C PRO A 127 6.65 -13.55 -13.12
N TYR A 128 7.24 -14.56 -12.50
CA TYR A 128 8.45 -14.47 -11.67
C TYR A 128 8.32 -13.70 -10.34
N PHE A 129 7.16 -13.14 -10.03
CA PHE A 129 6.89 -12.35 -8.81
C PHE A 129 5.67 -12.88 -8.05
N SER A 130 5.54 -14.22 -7.97
CA SER A 130 4.32 -14.85 -7.46
C SER A 130 3.99 -14.47 -6.01
N ALA A 131 4.97 -14.42 -5.12
CA ALA A 131 4.77 -14.02 -3.73
C ALA A 131 4.25 -12.58 -3.63
N TYR A 132 4.94 -11.65 -4.31
CA TYR A 132 4.55 -10.24 -4.34
C TYR A 132 3.15 -10.04 -4.92
N ALA A 133 2.87 -10.63 -6.09
CA ALA A 133 1.57 -10.52 -6.75
C ALA A 133 0.45 -11.11 -5.88
N ALA A 134 0.65 -12.29 -5.30
CA ALA A 134 -0.32 -12.92 -4.39
C ALA A 134 -0.61 -12.02 -3.18
N ALA A 135 0.44 -11.51 -2.51
CA ALA A 135 0.29 -10.62 -1.36
C ALA A 135 -0.47 -9.34 -1.71
N LYS A 136 -0.12 -8.68 -2.82
CA LYS A 136 -0.75 -7.41 -3.22
C LYS A 136 -2.19 -7.61 -3.73
N THR A 137 -2.51 -8.74 -4.36
CA THR A 137 -3.90 -9.13 -4.67
C THR A 137 -4.70 -9.38 -3.38
N ALA A 138 -4.11 -10.06 -2.40
CA ALA A 138 -4.74 -10.30 -1.11
C ALA A 138 -5.02 -9.00 -0.34
N VAL A 139 -4.11 -8.01 -0.40
CA VAL A 139 -4.35 -6.67 0.17
C VAL A 139 -5.57 -6.00 -0.47
N VAL A 140 -5.75 -6.09 -1.79
CA VAL A 140 -6.95 -5.55 -2.45
C VAL A 140 -8.22 -6.20 -1.91
N ARG A 141 -8.22 -7.53 -1.72
CA ARG A 141 -9.37 -8.24 -1.18
C ARG A 141 -9.61 -7.94 0.30
N LEU A 142 -8.55 -7.79 1.10
CA LEU A 142 -8.63 -7.36 2.50
C LEU A 142 -9.31 -5.99 2.62
N VAL A 143 -8.89 -5.04 1.80
CA VAL A 143 -9.46 -3.68 1.73
C VAL A 143 -10.95 -3.73 1.40
N GLU A 144 -11.34 -4.50 0.39
CA GLU A 144 -12.75 -4.63 0.01
C GLU A 144 -13.58 -5.28 1.14
N SER A 145 -13.07 -6.35 1.76
CA SER A 145 -13.77 -7.04 2.85
C SER A 145 -14.00 -6.09 4.03
N MET A 146 -12.96 -5.39 4.49
CA MET A 146 -13.06 -4.47 5.62
C MET A 146 -13.98 -3.28 5.33
N SER A 147 -14.05 -2.81 4.08
CA SER A 147 -14.97 -1.74 3.69
C SER A 147 -16.45 -2.10 3.81
N LEU A 148 -16.76 -3.40 3.78
CA LEU A 148 -18.12 -3.92 3.97
C LEU A 148 -18.47 -4.14 5.45
N GLU A 149 -17.45 -4.29 6.29
CA GLU A 149 -17.58 -4.50 7.73
C GLU A 149 -17.75 -3.17 8.48
N GLU A 150 -17.10 -2.09 8.01
CA GLU A 150 -16.91 -0.85 8.75
C GLU A 150 -17.51 0.36 8.03
N GLN A 151 -18.63 0.89 8.52
CA GLN A 151 -19.38 1.97 7.85
C GLN A 151 -18.71 3.36 7.93
N ASN A 152 -17.96 3.64 9.01
CA ASN A 152 -17.28 4.93 9.23
C ASN A 152 -15.80 4.90 8.80
N LEU A 153 -15.47 4.00 7.89
CA LEU A 153 -14.13 3.82 7.36
C LEU A 153 -14.12 4.02 5.84
N ASP A 154 -13.19 4.82 5.37
CA ASP A 154 -12.81 4.86 3.96
C ASP A 154 -11.45 4.18 3.81
N ILE A 155 -11.48 2.94 3.37
CA ILE A 155 -10.28 2.13 3.15
C ILE A 155 -10.15 1.79 1.66
N ASN A 156 -9.00 2.14 1.06
CA ASN A 156 -8.77 1.92 -0.36
C ASN A 156 -7.37 1.37 -0.62
N ALA A 157 -7.25 0.57 -1.67
CA ALA A 157 -5.98 0.09 -2.20
C ALA A 157 -5.53 0.96 -3.38
N VAL A 158 -4.25 1.33 -3.43
CA VAL A 158 -3.70 2.19 -4.48
C VAL A 158 -2.60 1.46 -5.25
N ALA A 159 -2.75 1.40 -6.59
CA ALA A 159 -1.65 1.07 -7.48
C ALA A 159 -0.90 2.36 -7.84
N PRO A 160 0.33 2.55 -7.33
CA PRO A 160 1.03 3.84 -7.43
C PRO A 160 1.58 4.15 -8.83
N GLY A 161 1.66 3.17 -9.73
CA GLY A 161 2.43 3.24 -10.97
C GLY A 161 3.85 2.69 -10.80
N ALA A 162 4.65 2.81 -11.85
CA ALA A 162 6.04 2.34 -11.88
C ALA A 162 6.99 3.40 -11.28
N ILE A 163 6.80 3.74 -10.01
CA ILE A 163 7.60 4.76 -9.34
C ILE A 163 9.04 4.28 -9.15
N LYS A 164 10.01 5.14 -9.46
CA LYS A 164 11.45 4.84 -9.28
C LYS A 164 11.78 4.74 -7.79
N THR A 165 12.01 3.52 -7.33
CA THR A 165 12.38 3.19 -5.93
C THR A 165 13.27 1.95 -5.91
N ASN A 166 13.89 1.66 -4.80
CA ASN A 166 14.77 0.50 -4.62
C ASN A 166 14.00 -0.85 -4.61
N ILE A 167 12.68 -0.83 -4.67
CA ILE A 167 11.88 -2.07 -4.64
C ILE A 167 12.20 -3.00 -5.80
N ILE A 168 12.67 -2.46 -6.93
CA ILE A 168 13.01 -3.23 -8.14
C ILE A 168 14.44 -3.75 -8.18
N ASP A 169 15.28 -3.43 -7.19
CA ASP A 169 16.70 -3.82 -7.19
C ASP A 169 16.87 -5.34 -7.25
N GLY A 170 15.96 -6.09 -6.60
CA GLY A 170 15.92 -7.54 -6.66
C GLY A 170 15.72 -8.06 -8.09
N ALA A 171 14.82 -7.48 -8.86
CA ALA A 171 14.57 -7.82 -10.25
C ALA A 171 15.78 -7.53 -11.15
N LEU A 172 16.39 -6.36 -10.98
CA LEU A 172 17.58 -5.97 -11.74
C LEU A 172 18.78 -6.89 -11.42
N LYS A 173 18.96 -7.23 -10.13
CA LYS A 173 20.02 -8.15 -9.69
C LYS A 173 19.82 -9.57 -10.22
N ALA A 174 18.57 -10.05 -10.27
CA ALA A 174 18.24 -11.37 -10.81
C ALA A 174 18.59 -11.50 -12.30
N GLY A 175 18.42 -10.44 -13.06
CA GLY A 175 18.76 -10.37 -14.48
C GLY A 175 17.79 -11.11 -15.40
N PRO A 176 17.91 -10.90 -16.73
CA PRO A 176 16.97 -11.43 -17.72
C PRO A 176 16.94 -12.95 -17.81
N SER A 177 18.03 -13.62 -17.46
CA SER A 177 18.09 -15.11 -17.44
C SER A 177 17.15 -15.73 -16.40
N VAL A 178 16.82 -15.00 -15.34
CA VAL A 178 15.95 -15.47 -14.24
C VAL A 178 14.51 -15.02 -14.46
N ILE A 179 14.28 -13.73 -14.82
CA ILE A 179 12.94 -13.13 -14.90
C ILE A 179 12.42 -12.91 -16.33
N GLY A 180 13.20 -13.32 -17.33
CA GLY A 180 12.89 -13.07 -18.74
C GLY A 180 13.16 -11.62 -19.17
N GLU A 181 13.38 -11.43 -20.46
CA GLU A 181 13.72 -10.12 -21.06
C GLU A 181 12.64 -9.07 -20.81
N ASP A 182 11.35 -9.43 -20.94
CA ASP A 182 10.23 -8.48 -20.82
C ASP A 182 10.16 -7.86 -19.41
N GLU A 183 10.21 -8.69 -18.35
CA GLU A 183 10.16 -8.19 -16.97
C GLU A 183 11.44 -7.45 -16.58
N TYR A 184 12.59 -7.90 -17.09
CA TYR A 184 13.85 -7.19 -16.90
C TYR A 184 13.84 -5.80 -17.54
N ASN A 185 13.37 -5.69 -18.79
CA ASN A 185 13.27 -4.41 -19.49
C ASN A 185 12.27 -3.47 -18.82
N LYS A 186 11.14 -3.97 -18.28
CA LYS A 186 10.22 -3.18 -17.45
C LYS A 186 10.92 -2.65 -16.19
N ALA A 187 11.66 -3.49 -15.47
CA ALA A 187 12.42 -3.09 -14.29
C ALA A 187 13.49 -2.04 -14.64
N LEU A 188 14.22 -2.23 -15.75
CA LEU A 188 15.22 -1.27 -16.23
C LEU A 188 14.59 0.08 -16.59
N LYS A 189 13.44 0.08 -17.29
CA LYS A 189 12.70 1.30 -17.58
C LYS A 189 12.25 2.01 -16.31
N GLN A 190 11.71 1.28 -15.34
CA GLN A 190 11.31 1.85 -14.05
C GLN A 190 12.49 2.44 -13.29
N SER A 191 13.68 1.82 -13.32
CA SER A 191 14.88 2.31 -12.64
C SER A 191 15.43 3.60 -13.25
N THR A 192 15.28 3.78 -14.56
CA THR A 192 15.84 4.92 -15.31
C THR A 192 14.87 6.08 -15.43
N GLN A 193 13.65 5.81 -15.83
CA GLN A 193 12.62 6.82 -16.12
C GLN A 193 11.56 6.88 -14.99
N GLY A 194 10.91 5.73 -14.70
CA GLY A 194 9.77 5.66 -13.78
C GLY A 194 8.57 6.49 -14.24
N ASP A 195 7.48 6.41 -13.49
CA ASP A 195 6.34 7.32 -13.63
C ASP A 195 6.55 8.56 -12.75
N ASP A 196 5.91 9.68 -13.10
CA ASP A 196 5.88 10.87 -12.25
C ASP A 196 5.14 10.55 -10.93
N PRO A 197 5.80 10.70 -9.78
CA PRO A 197 5.18 10.42 -8.49
C PRO A 197 4.02 11.37 -8.13
N SER A 198 3.92 12.53 -8.80
CA SER A 198 2.92 13.55 -8.48
C SER A 198 1.49 13.02 -8.57
N ARG A 199 1.16 12.18 -9.58
CA ARG A 199 -0.19 11.61 -9.68
C ARG A 199 -0.52 10.70 -8.50
N MET A 200 0.41 9.87 -8.07
CA MET A 200 0.24 8.99 -6.90
C MET A 200 0.12 9.80 -5.60
N LEU A 201 0.96 10.81 -5.43
CA LEU A 201 0.90 11.69 -4.25
C LEU A 201 -0.45 12.42 -4.19
N ASN A 202 -0.90 12.99 -5.31
CA ASN A 202 -2.19 13.69 -5.40
C ASN A 202 -3.38 12.75 -5.14
N LEU A 203 -3.36 11.53 -5.67
CA LEU A 203 -4.40 10.52 -5.40
C LEU A 203 -4.48 10.21 -3.90
N ILE A 204 -3.33 9.99 -3.24
CA ILE A 204 -3.32 9.66 -1.82
C ILE A 204 -3.80 10.86 -0.98
N GLU A 205 -3.38 12.08 -1.28
CA GLU A 205 -3.90 13.28 -0.62
C GLU A 205 -5.40 13.44 -0.81
N TRP A 206 -5.90 13.17 -2.03
CA TRP A 206 -7.34 13.18 -2.30
C TRP A 206 -8.08 12.13 -1.49
N LEU A 207 -7.55 10.90 -1.38
CA LEU A 207 -8.11 9.84 -0.55
C LEU A 207 -8.11 10.15 0.96
N LEU A 208 -7.20 11.02 1.41
CA LEU A 208 -7.15 11.49 2.79
C LEU A 208 -8.11 12.68 3.06
N SER A 209 -8.62 13.32 2.02
CA SER A 209 -9.48 14.50 2.14
C SER A 209 -10.97 14.14 2.21
N GLU A 210 -11.79 15.09 2.64
CA GLU A 210 -13.26 14.98 2.65
C GLU A 210 -13.86 14.79 1.24
N LYS A 211 -13.11 15.15 0.17
CA LYS A 211 -13.56 14.98 -1.23
C LYS A 211 -13.78 13.51 -1.59
N SER A 212 -13.14 12.59 -0.91
CA SER A 212 -13.27 11.14 -1.11
C SER A 212 -14.20 10.48 -0.10
N ASP A 213 -14.94 11.23 0.71
CA ASP A 213 -15.78 10.68 1.76
C ASP A 213 -16.81 9.69 1.21
N GLY A 214 -16.76 8.49 1.80
CA GLY A 214 -17.61 7.37 1.42
C GLY A 214 -17.15 6.59 0.18
N ILE A 215 -16.00 6.93 -0.41
CA ILE A 215 -15.31 6.09 -1.40
C ILE A 215 -14.46 5.09 -0.63
N SER A 216 -14.92 3.85 -0.56
CA SER A 216 -14.29 2.78 0.22
C SER A 216 -14.31 1.46 -0.54
N GLY A 217 -13.36 0.57 -0.24
CA GLY A 217 -13.28 -0.76 -0.83
C GLY A 217 -12.79 -0.79 -2.28
N ARG A 218 -12.10 0.25 -2.74
CA ARG A 218 -11.68 0.38 -4.14
C ARG A 218 -10.20 0.08 -4.31
N PHE A 219 -9.88 -0.46 -5.49
CA PHE A 219 -8.51 -0.61 -5.97
C PHE A 219 -8.27 0.39 -7.10
N ILE A 220 -7.62 1.49 -6.78
CA ILE A 220 -7.50 2.66 -7.67
C ILE A 220 -6.06 2.78 -8.18
N SER A 221 -5.91 2.89 -9.50
CA SER A 221 -4.63 3.17 -10.13
C SER A 221 -4.39 4.68 -10.24
N ALA A 222 -3.26 5.14 -9.71
CA ALA A 222 -2.87 6.54 -9.86
C ALA A 222 -2.67 6.96 -11.33
N ILE A 223 -2.29 6.01 -12.20
CA ILE A 223 -1.88 6.29 -13.58
C ILE A 223 -3.01 6.04 -14.59
N TRP A 224 -3.81 4.97 -14.37
CA TRP A 224 -4.75 4.48 -15.38
C TRP A 224 -6.20 4.87 -15.13
N ASP A 225 -6.53 5.31 -13.90
CA ASP A 225 -7.91 5.62 -13.51
C ASP A 225 -8.15 7.13 -13.46
N ASP A 226 -9.36 7.55 -13.86
CA ASP A 226 -9.84 8.93 -13.75
C ASP A 226 -10.39 9.20 -12.34
N TRP A 227 -9.60 8.92 -11.31
CA TRP A 227 -10.02 8.99 -9.91
C TRP A 227 -10.49 10.38 -9.48
N GLU A 228 -10.01 11.44 -10.14
CA GLU A 228 -10.45 12.83 -9.89
C GLU A 228 -11.93 13.07 -10.19
N LYS A 229 -12.53 12.18 -11.01
CA LYS A 229 -13.96 12.24 -11.39
C LYS A 229 -14.85 11.33 -10.54
N LEU A 230 -14.27 10.62 -9.56
CA LEU A 230 -15.06 9.75 -8.71
C LEU A 230 -15.98 10.58 -7.81
N ASP A 231 -17.25 10.20 -7.81
CA ASP A 231 -18.28 10.73 -6.94
C ASP A 231 -19.07 9.56 -6.37
N LYS A 232 -19.17 9.47 -5.04
CA LYS A 232 -19.90 8.41 -4.35
C LYS A 232 -21.34 8.28 -4.82
N ALA A 233 -22.02 9.41 -5.11
CA ALA A 233 -23.42 9.41 -5.47
C ALA A 233 -23.70 8.79 -6.85
N THR A 234 -22.72 8.85 -7.76
CA THR A 234 -22.89 8.43 -9.16
C THR A 234 -22.00 7.24 -9.53
N MET A 235 -21.05 6.88 -8.68
CA MET A 235 -20.08 5.82 -8.94
C MET A 235 -20.76 4.44 -8.91
N PRO A 236 -20.63 3.61 -9.98
CA PRO A 236 -21.11 2.24 -9.97
C PRO A 236 -20.45 1.42 -8.86
N ASP A 237 -21.22 0.52 -8.21
CA ASP A 237 -20.71 -0.24 -7.07
C ASP A 237 -19.55 -1.18 -7.43
N GLU A 238 -19.49 -1.66 -8.66
CA GLU A 238 -18.46 -2.59 -9.13
C GLU A 238 -17.18 -1.91 -9.68
N ILE A 239 -17.18 -0.58 -9.85
CA ILE A 239 -16.00 0.11 -10.41
C ILE A 239 -14.80 0.01 -9.47
N TYR A 240 -13.64 -0.25 -10.03
CA TYR A 240 -12.37 -0.42 -9.30
C TYR A 240 -12.41 -1.51 -8.22
N LYS A 241 -13.12 -2.62 -8.51
CA LYS A 241 -13.15 -3.84 -7.72
C LYS A 241 -12.65 -5.04 -8.53
N LEU A 242 -11.99 -5.98 -7.87
CA LEU A 242 -11.60 -7.24 -8.53
C LEU A 242 -12.82 -8.16 -8.62
N ARG A 243 -13.20 -8.50 -9.85
CA ARG A 243 -14.35 -9.38 -10.14
C ARG A 243 -13.99 -10.51 -11.09
N ARG A 244 -14.71 -11.62 -10.96
CA ARG A 244 -14.70 -12.67 -11.96
C ARG A 244 -15.57 -12.23 -13.14
N ASN A 245 -15.00 -12.23 -14.35
CA ASN A 245 -15.80 -12.05 -15.55
C ASN A 245 -16.70 -13.28 -15.74
N VAL A 246 -17.99 -13.06 -15.90
CA VAL A 246 -18.97 -14.08 -16.26
C VAL A 246 -19.34 -13.83 -17.71
N LEU A 247 -19.15 -14.87 -18.56
CA LEU A 247 -19.58 -14.86 -19.96
C LEU A 247 -21.10 -15.02 -20.06
#